data_6bbc4f37d065a96b15b0acb79df2a492
#
_entry.id   6bbc4f37d065a96b15b0acb79df2a492
#
_cell.length_a   1.000
_cell.length_b   1.000
_cell.length_c   1.000
_cell.angle_alpha   90.00
_cell.angle_beta   90.00
_cell.angle_gamma   90.00
#
_symmetry.space_group_name_H-M   'P 1'
#
loop_
_entity.id
_entity.type
_entity.pdbx_description
1 polymer ?
#
loop_
_entity_poly.entity_id
_entity_poly.type
_entity_poly.pdbx_seq_one_letter_code
_entity_poly.pdbx_strand_id
1 'polypeptide(L)'
;MGCLAIVVVLCLFTADVGLRLSAHQQAQNAADAAALAAVQESFPLFATGVGPELAARKYAAANGATVDEIKITKGGQRVEARVSVHPQSLLLEKLGIGPEKVSSLSAAEVDMNALLASGAIWYTADPTLLNALKGFISSGHAKDFYGAVTMITLLAIQHLGKPYVWGATGPNAFDCSGLVCYVYAQIGVNLPRVTFSQVHSGKAVSPNELAPGDIVFFRHNAHVGIYLGGGWYIHAPHTGDVVKISPLSGRSDISACRRVL
;
A
#
# COMPACT_ATOMS: atom_id res chain seq x y z
N MET A 1 20.03 -59.99 -2.93
CA MET A 1 20.03 -58.82 -2.03
C MET A 1 20.29 -57.48 -2.76
N GLY A 2 21.10 -57.41 -3.84
CA GLY A 2 21.43 -56.19 -4.53
C GLY A 2 20.23 -55.43 -5.18
N CYS A 3 19.31 -56.17 -5.83
CA CYS A 3 18.17 -55.54 -6.50
C CYS A 3 17.21 -54.79 -5.56
N LEU A 4 16.96 -55.32 -4.34
CA LEU A 4 16.08 -54.70 -3.37
C LEU A 4 16.67 -53.37 -2.86
N ALA A 5 17.97 -53.30 -2.61
CA ALA A 5 18.67 -52.09 -2.18
C ALA A 5 18.60 -50.99 -3.25
N ILE A 6 18.78 -51.34 -4.52
CA ILE A 6 18.67 -50.39 -5.64
C ILE A 6 17.26 -49.83 -5.75
N VAL A 7 16.22 -50.64 -5.63
CA VAL A 7 14.83 -50.20 -5.66
C VAL A 7 14.52 -49.24 -4.52
N VAL A 8 14.97 -49.53 -3.30
CA VAL A 8 14.77 -48.66 -2.13
C VAL A 8 15.46 -47.30 -2.34
N VAL A 9 16.69 -47.26 -2.85
CA VAL A 9 17.40 -46.00 -3.14
C VAL A 9 16.69 -45.20 -4.21
N LEU A 10 16.19 -45.83 -5.28
CA LEU A 10 15.41 -45.14 -6.31
C LEU A 10 14.10 -44.58 -5.77
N CYS A 11 13.40 -45.31 -4.90
CA CYS A 11 12.17 -44.83 -4.27
C CYS A 11 12.45 -43.64 -3.36
N LEU A 12 13.53 -43.64 -2.58
CA LEU A 12 13.91 -42.51 -1.72
C LEU A 12 14.31 -41.28 -2.55
N PHE A 13 15.05 -41.52 -3.66
CA PHE A 13 15.42 -40.44 -4.57
C PHE A 13 14.20 -39.79 -5.23
N THR A 14 13.25 -40.58 -5.73
CA THR A 14 12.01 -40.04 -6.34
C THR A 14 11.15 -39.31 -5.31
N ALA A 15 11.09 -39.79 -4.08
CA ALA A 15 10.39 -39.12 -2.99
C ALA A 15 11.04 -37.77 -2.65
N ASP A 16 12.38 -37.70 -2.57
CA ASP A 16 13.11 -36.46 -2.33
C ASP A 16 12.89 -35.43 -3.44
N VAL A 17 12.87 -35.87 -4.70
CA VAL A 17 12.55 -34.98 -5.83
C VAL A 17 11.13 -34.44 -5.68
N GLY A 18 10.16 -35.26 -5.30
CA GLY A 18 8.79 -34.84 -5.02
C GLY A 18 8.69 -33.83 -3.86
N LEU A 19 9.41 -34.07 -2.78
CA LEU A 19 9.45 -33.13 -1.63
C LEU A 19 10.06 -31.80 -2.00
N ARG A 20 11.10 -31.76 -2.82
CA ARG A 20 11.71 -30.51 -3.31
C ARG A 20 10.76 -29.75 -4.25
N LEU A 21 10.04 -30.45 -5.13
CA LEU A 21 9.04 -29.82 -5.99
C LEU A 21 7.89 -29.23 -5.15
N SER A 22 7.44 -29.95 -4.13
CA SER A 22 6.44 -29.46 -3.17
C SER A 22 6.94 -28.23 -2.41
N ALA A 23 8.20 -28.24 -1.95
CA ALA A 23 8.81 -27.09 -1.29
C ALA A 23 8.93 -25.87 -2.22
N HIS A 24 9.19 -26.09 -3.51
CA HIS A 24 9.20 -24.98 -4.49
C HIS A 24 7.81 -24.37 -4.66
N GLN A 25 6.78 -25.19 -4.78
CA GLN A 25 5.39 -24.71 -4.86
C GLN A 25 4.97 -23.99 -3.56
N GLN A 26 5.39 -24.52 -2.41
CA GLN A 26 5.14 -23.89 -1.12
C GLN A 26 5.84 -22.52 -1.02
N ALA A 27 7.10 -22.41 -1.45
CA ALA A 27 7.83 -21.15 -1.48
C ALA A 27 7.15 -20.13 -2.40
N GLN A 28 6.65 -20.57 -3.57
CA GLN A 28 5.92 -19.68 -4.47
C GLN A 28 4.62 -19.18 -3.85
N ASN A 29 3.79 -20.06 -3.30
CA ASN A 29 2.53 -19.69 -2.66
C ASN A 29 2.77 -18.74 -1.46
N ALA A 30 3.82 -18.98 -0.69
CA ALA A 30 4.21 -18.13 0.44
C ALA A 30 4.71 -16.76 -0.04
N ALA A 31 5.45 -16.68 -1.15
CA ALA A 31 5.90 -15.42 -1.75
C ALA A 31 4.71 -14.59 -2.25
N ASP A 32 3.76 -15.22 -2.93
CA ASP A 32 2.55 -14.57 -3.43
C ASP A 32 1.72 -14.02 -2.26
N ALA A 33 1.50 -14.81 -1.22
CA ALA A 33 0.77 -14.39 -0.02
C ALA A 33 1.47 -13.26 0.73
N ALA A 34 2.80 -13.33 0.87
CA ALA A 34 3.59 -12.29 1.53
C ALA A 34 3.57 -10.97 0.74
N ALA A 35 3.76 -11.02 -0.57
CA ALA A 35 3.73 -9.84 -1.44
C ALA A 35 2.34 -9.18 -1.43
N LEU A 36 1.26 -9.98 -1.51
CA LEU A 36 -0.11 -9.48 -1.47
C LEU A 36 -0.44 -8.83 -0.12
N ALA A 37 -0.08 -9.47 0.99
CA ALA A 37 -0.31 -8.92 2.32
C ALA A 37 0.48 -7.62 2.55
N ALA A 38 1.73 -7.58 2.09
CA ALA A 38 2.56 -6.40 2.23
C ALA A 38 2.07 -5.23 1.36
N VAL A 39 1.64 -5.47 0.11
CA VAL A 39 1.08 -4.41 -0.74
C VAL A 39 -0.24 -3.89 -0.18
N GLN A 40 -1.08 -4.75 0.39
CA GLN A 40 -2.29 -4.35 1.07
C GLN A 40 -2.00 -3.39 2.24
N GLU A 41 -1.03 -3.72 3.07
CA GLU A 41 -0.60 -2.88 4.20
C GLU A 41 0.17 -1.62 3.76
N SER A 42 0.81 -1.64 2.59
CA SER A 42 1.50 -0.50 2.03
C SER A 42 0.55 0.52 1.40
N PHE A 43 -0.68 0.09 1.08
CA PHE A 43 -1.65 0.93 0.43
C PHE A 43 -2.68 1.46 1.44
N PRO A 44 -2.74 2.79 1.67
CA PRO A 44 -3.51 3.39 2.77
C PRO A 44 -4.99 3.01 2.82
N LEU A 45 -5.61 2.72 1.66
CA LEU A 45 -7.02 2.33 1.57
C LEU A 45 -7.32 0.96 2.19
N PHE A 46 -6.32 0.09 2.32
CA PHE A 46 -6.49 -1.30 2.74
C PHE A 46 -5.67 -1.66 3.98
N ALA A 47 -4.78 -0.76 4.40
CA ALA A 47 -3.90 -1.02 5.53
C ALA A 47 -4.68 -1.23 6.83
N THR A 48 -4.32 -2.29 7.58
CA THR A 48 -4.89 -2.58 8.89
C THR A 48 -4.06 -1.97 10.04
N GLY A 49 -2.91 -1.37 9.70
CA GLY A 49 -1.99 -0.74 10.64
C GLY A 49 -0.91 -1.69 11.19
N VAL A 50 -0.85 -2.91 10.67
CA VAL A 50 0.18 -3.90 11.06
C VAL A 50 1.54 -3.55 10.46
N GLY A 51 1.53 -2.89 9.31
CA GLY A 51 2.71 -2.56 8.51
C GLY A 51 3.12 -3.66 7.53
N PRO A 52 3.67 -3.27 6.37
CA PRO A 52 3.90 -4.19 5.25
C PRO A 52 4.89 -5.32 5.55
N GLU A 53 5.97 -5.02 6.26
CA GLU A 53 6.97 -6.04 6.59
C GLU A 53 6.43 -7.10 7.56
N LEU A 54 5.70 -6.67 8.58
CA LEU A 54 5.14 -7.59 9.57
C LEU A 54 4.01 -8.42 8.96
N ALA A 55 3.19 -7.83 8.09
CA ALA A 55 2.17 -8.56 7.34
C ALA A 55 2.80 -9.63 6.45
N ALA A 56 3.82 -9.28 5.65
CA ALA A 56 4.53 -10.24 4.81
C ALA A 56 5.09 -11.41 5.63
N ARG A 57 5.77 -11.13 6.73
CA ARG A 57 6.34 -12.17 7.62
C ARG A 57 5.27 -13.08 8.21
N LYS A 58 4.14 -12.51 8.64
CA LYS A 58 3.01 -13.26 9.20
C LYS A 58 2.42 -14.24 8.18
N TYR A 59 2.19 -13.77 6.95
CA TYR A 59 1.60 -14.60 5.89
C TYR A 59 2.59 -15.61 5.31
N ALA A 60 3.86 -15.28 5.21
CA ALA A 60 4.90 -16.24 4.84
C ALA A 60 4.99 -17.37 5.88
N ALA A 61 5.05 -17.02 7.17
CA ALA A 61 5.11 -17.98 8.27
C ALA A 61 3.88 -18.90 8.32
N ALA A 62 2.67 -18.36 8.06
CA ALA A 62 1.45 -19.15 7.95
C ALA A 62 1.49 -20.19 6.82
N ASN A 63 2.33 -19.96 5.80
CA ASN A 63 2.60 -20.88 4.70
C ASN A 63 3.88 -21.72 4.90
N GLY A 64 4.45 -21.70 6.11
CA GLY A 64 5.64 -22.48 6.45
C GLY A 64 6.93 -21.99 5.81
N ALA A 65 7.02 -20.69 5.52
CA ALA A 65 8.16 -20.05 4.88
C ALA A 65 8.72 -18.89 5.72
N THR A 66 9.95 -18.50 5.43
CA THR A 66 10.61 -17.32 6.01
C THR A 66 10.81 -16.24 4.96
N VAL A 67 10.66 -14.97 5.36
CA VAL A 67 10.92 -13.84 4.48
C VAL A 67 12.40 -13.51 4.51
N ASP A 68 13.05 -13.59 3.35
CA ASP A 68 14.46 -13.22 3.15
C ASP A 68 14.59 -11.71 2.86
N GLU A 69 13.71 -11.18 2.00
CA GLU A 69 13.79 -9.80 1.54
C GLU A 69 12.39 -9.26 1.19
N ILE A 70 12.15 -7.98 1.51
CA ILE A 70 10.97 -7.23 1.07
C ILE A 70 11.45 -5.94 0.44
N LYS A 71 10.93 -5.63 -0.74
CA LYS A 71 11.22 -4.40 -1.45
C LYS A 71 9.93 -3.69 -1.81
N ILE A 72 9.76 -2.49 -1.26
CA ILE A 72 8.58 -1.64 -1.49
C ILE A 72 8.97 -0.54 -2.47
N THR A 73 8.23 -0.43 -3.54
CA THR A 73 8.48 0.52 -4.63
C THR A 73 7.21 1.23 -5.05
N LYS A 74 7.33 2.23 -5.91
CA LYS A 74 6.19 3.02 -6.44
C LYS A 74 5.31 3.61 -5.32
N GLY A 75 5.92 4.14 -4.26
CA GLY A 75 5.15 4.75 -3.17
C GLY A 75 4.24 3.78 -2.41
N GLY A 76 4.65 2.52 -2.27
CA GLY A 76 3.88 1.49 -1.57
C GLY A 76 2.94 0.65 -2.45
N GLN A 77 2.81 1.00 -3.74
CA GLN A 77 1.87 0.31 -4.64
C GLN A 77 2.38 -1.02 -5.19
N ARG A 78 3.70 -1.20 -5.20
CA ARG A 78 4.32 -2.44 -5.62
C ARG A 78 5.23 -2.96 -4.52
N VAL A 79 5.00 -4.20 -4.13
CA VAL A 79 5.83 -4.92 -3.17
C VAL A 79 6.36 -6.18 -3.82
N GLU A 80 7.67 -6.40 -3.69
CA GLU A 80 8.34 -7.63 -4.05
C GLU A 80 8.75 -8.34 -2.76
N ALA A 81 8.39 -9.61 -2.61
CA ALA A 81 8.74 -10.43 -1.47
C ALA A 81 9.51 -11.66 -1.92
N ARG A 82 10.71 -11.84 -1.35
CA ARG A 82 11.51 -13.05 -1.49
C ARG A 82 11.35 -13.86 -0.22
N VAL A 83 10.93 -15.10 -0.39
CA VAL A 83 10.77 -16.04 0.72
C VAL A 83 11.51 -17.33 0.45
N SER A 84 11.82 -18.06 1.52
CA SER A 84 12.45 -19.36 1.44
C SER A 84 11.77 -20.41 2.33
N VAL A 85 11.84 -21.65 1.89
CA VAL A 85 11.37 -22.84 2.60
C VAL A 85 12.52 -23.82 2.68
N HIS A 86 12.67 -24.48 3.83
CA HIS A 86 13.60 -25.59 3.99
C HIS A 86 12.88 -26.88 3.57
N PRO A 87 13.26 -27.50 2.45
CA PRO A 87 12.63 -28.72 2.01
C PRO A 87 12.97 -29.87 2.97
N GLN A 88 12.00 -30.71 3.28
CA GLN A 88 12.32 -31.97 3.93
C GLN A 88 13.05 -32.89 2.94
N SER A 89 14.03 -33.61 3.43
CA SER A 89 14.80 -34.55 2.63
C SER A 89 15.00 -35.87 3.37
N LEU A 90 14.91 -36.97 2.63
CA LEU A 90 15.09 -38.33 3.15
C LEU A 90 16.52 -38.84 2.89
N LEU A 91 17.06 -38.51 1.73
CA LEU A 91 18.35 -39.04 1.26
C LEU A 91 19.29 -37.95 0.74
N LEU A 92 18.82 -37.03 -0.09
CA LEU A 92 19.68 -36.11 -0.84
C LEU A 92 20.45 -35.15 0.07
N GLU A 93 19.85 -34.66 1.15
CA GLU A 93 20.53 -33.83 2.12
C GLU A 93 21.69 -34.55 2.82
N LYS A 94 21.49 -35.83 3.17
CA LYS A 94 22.53 -36.65 3.78
C LYS A 94 23.70 -36.92 2.85
N LEU A 95 23.47 -36.81 1.54
CA LEU A 95 24.48 -36.96 0.49
C LEU A 95 25.10 -35.62 0.09
N GLY A 96 24.69 -34.51 0.70
CA GLY A 96 25.13 -33.16 0.34
C GLY A 96 24.66 -32.70 -1.04
N ILE A 97 23.55 -33.27 -1.54
CA ILE A 97 23.03 -33.01 -2.89
C ILE A 97 21.85 -32.03 -2.81
N GLY A 98 22.00 -30.89 -3.49
CA GLY A 98 20.94 -29.91 -3.68
C GLY A 98 20.99 -28.73 -2.69
N PRO A 99 20.18 -27.70 -2.88
CA PRO A 99 20.18 -26.50 -2.05
C PRO A 99 19.62 -26.79 -0.65
N GLU A 100 20.21 -26.14 0.34
CA GLU A 100 19.75 -26.16 1.74
C GLU A 100 18.36 -25.54 1.90
N LYS A 101 18.06 -24.54 1.08
CA LYS A 101 16.75 -23.88 1.05
C LYS A 101 16.27 -23.64 -0.38
N VAL A 102 14.95 -23.63 -0.55
CA VAL A 102 14.28 -23.26 -1.80
C VAL A 102 13.70 -21.87 -1.63
N SER A 103 14.05 -20.94 -2.53
CA SER A 103 13.58 -19.57 -2.49
C SER A 103 12.67 -19.27 -3.68
N SER A 104 11.68 -18.41 -3.44
CA SER A 104 10.84 -17.85 -4.49
C SER A 104 10.69 -16.35 -4.31
N LEU A 105 10.50 -15.65 -5.43
CA LEU A 105 10.26 -14.21 -5.48
C LEU A 105 8.90 -13.97 -6.10
N SER A 106 8.07 -13.17 -5.44
CA SER A 106 6.81 -12.70 -5.99
C SER A 106 6.68 -11.20 -5.85
N ALA A 107 5.85 -10.61 -6.72
CA ALA A 107 5.52 -9.20 -6.68
C ALA A 107 4.01 -9.01 -6.73
N ALA A 108 3.50 -8.11 -5.90
CA ALA A 108 2.12 -7.65 -5.93
C ALA A 108 2.09 -6.15 -6.18
N GLU A 109 1.10 -5.71 -6.95
CA GLU A 109 0.91 -4.30 -7.30
C GLU A 109 -0.59 -3.95 -7.24
N VAL A 110 -0.92 -2.77 -6.70
CA VAL A 110 -2.28 -2.25 -6.72
C VAL A 110 -2.52 -1.51 -8.03
N ASP A 111 -3.43 -2.03 -8.86
CA ASP A 111 -3.90 -1.33 -10.04
C ASP A 111 -5.02 -0.36 -9.67
N MET A 112 -4.67 0.93 -9.59
CA MET A 112 -5.62 2.00 -9.27
C MET A 112 -6.72 2.17 -10.32
N ASN A 113 -6.44 1.90 -11.60
CA ASN A 113 -7.47 2.02 -12.64
C ASN A 113 -8.51 0.92 -12.50
N ALA A 114 -8.08 -0.32 -12.27
CA ALA A 114 -8.97 -1.44 -12.01
C ALA A 114 -9.76 -1.22 -10.72
N LEU A 115 -9.13 -0.70 -9.67
CA LEU A 115 -9.76 -0.39 -8.39
C LEU A 115 -10.85 0.69 -8.52
N LEU A 116 -10.56 1.78 -9.24
CA LEU A 116 -11.52 2.85 -9.54
C LEU A 116 -12.68 2.33 -10.41
N ALA A 117 -12.37 1.54 -11.44
CA ALA A 117 -13.37 0.97 -12.34
C ALA A 117 -14.29 -0.04 -11.64
N SER A 118 -13.79 -0.79 -10.67
CA SER A 118 -14.57 -1.77 -9.92
C SER A 118 -15.58 -1.16 -8.94
N GLY A 119 -15.48 0.14 -8.66
CA GLY A 119 -16.28 0.81 -7.63
C GLY A 119 -15.93 0.39 -6.19
N ALA A 120 -14.90 -0.42 -5.99
CA ALA A 120 -14.50 -0.90 -4.67
C ALA A 120 -14.14 0.24 -3.70
N ILE A 121 -13.66 1.36 -4.23
CA ILE A 121 -13.39 2.57 -3.44
C ILE A 121 -14.69 3.17 -2.86
N TRP A 122 -15.79 3.05 -3.56
CA TRP A 122 -17.09 3.56 -3.09
C TRP A 122 -17.66 2.75 -1.94
N TYR A 123 -17.31 1.47 -1.83
CA TYR A 123 -17.77 0.57 -0.77
C TYR A 123 -17.04 0.79 0.56
N THR A 124 -15.81 1.32 0.54
CA THR A 124 -15.04 1.63 1.74
C THR A 124 -15.48 2.92 2.45
N ALA A 125 -16.42 3.67 1.87
CA ALA A 125 -17.09 4.81 2.50
C ALA A 125 -18.19 4.41 3.52
N ASP A 126 -18.24 3.15 3.94
CA ASP A 126 -19.17 2.66 4.95
C ASP A 126 -18.95 3.42 6.28
N PRO A 127 -20.01 4.02 6.86
CA PRO A 127 -19.95 4.70 8.15
C PRO A 127 -19.42 3.84 9.30
N THR A 128 -19.57 2.51 9.23
CA THR A 128 -19.08 1.58 10.25
C THR A 128 -17.56 1.46 10.21
N LEU A 129 -16.98 1.40 9.02
CA LEU A 129 -15.53 1.43 8.83
C LEU A 129 -14.95 2.76 9.32
N LEU A 130 -15.64 3.87 9.04
CA LEU A 130 -15.25 5.20 9.51
C LEU A 130 -15.23 5.29 11.04
N ASN A 131 -16.23 4.74 11.72
CA ASN A 131 -16.31 4.73 13.17
C ASN A 131 -15.24 3.81 13.80
N ALA A 132 -14.95 2.68 13.16
CA ALA A 132 -13.85 1.81 13.56
C ALA A 132 -12.49 2.52 13.43
N LEU A 133 -12.29 3.27 12.33
CA LEU A 133 -11.08 4.07 12.08
C LEU A 133 -10.96 5.25 13.07
N LYS A 134 -12.05 5.93 13.43
CA LYS A 134 -12.06 6.95 14.48
C LYS A 134 -11.70 6.36 15.85
N GLY A 135 -12.18 5.15 16.16
CA GLY A 135 -11.79 4.39 17.33
C GLY A 135 -10.29 4.06 17.35
N PHE A 136 -9.72 3.69 16.19
CA PHE A 136 -8.30 3.42 16.03
C PHE A 136 -7.44 4.67 16.23
N ILE A 137 -7.89 5.85 15.76
CA ILE A 137 -7.20 7.13 16.00
C ILE A 137 -7.19 7.48 17.49
N SER A 138 -8.33 7.35 18.16
CA SER A 138 -8.46 7.69 19.58
C SER A 138 -7.64 6.76 20.49
N SER A 139 -7.31 5.55 20.02
CA SER A 139 -6.45 4.59 20.72
C SER A 139 -4.94 4.92 20.67
N GLY A 140 -4.55 5.98 19.97
CA GLY A 140 -3.15 6.45 19.91
C GLY A 140 -2.28 5.79 18.82
N HIS A 141 -2.81 4.83 18.07
CA HIS A 141 -2.09 4.17 16.97
C HIS A 141 -1.95 5.06 15.71
N ALA A 142 -2.73 6.13 15.62
CA ALA A 142 -2.61 7.11 14.52
C ALA A 142 -1.28 7.92 14.54
N LYS A 143 -0.42 7.69 15.53
CA LYS A 143 0.91 8.29 15.58
C LYS A 143 1.91 7.62 14.64
N ASP A 144 1.59 6.45 14.12
CA ASP A 144 2.41 5.77 13.14
C ASP A 144 2.14 6.38 11.76
N PHE A 145 3.21 6.69 11.02
CA PHE A 145 3.17 7.30 9.69
C PHE A 145 2.13 6.65 8.76
N TYR A 146 2.04 5.32 8.76
CA TYR A 146 1.07 4.57 7.96
C TYR A 146 -0.39 4.77 8.40
N GLY A 147 -0.66 4.85 9.68
CA GLY A 147 -2.00 5.11 10.21
C GLY A 147 -2.53 6.48 9.80
N ALA A 148 -1.71 7.52 9.94
CA ALA A 148 -2.07 8.89 9.56
C ALA A 148 -2.30 9.05 8.05
N VAL A 149 -1.45 8.43 7.22
CA VAL A 149 -1.56 8.44 5.75
C VAL A 149 -2.84 7.73 5.28
N THR A 150 -3.15 6.57 5.86
CA THR A 150 -4.39 5.84 5.60
C THR A 150 -5.60 6.70 5.93
N MET A 151 -5.56 7.38 7.07
CA MET A 151 -6.65 8.24 7.52
C MET A 151 -6.88 9.43 6.60
N ILE A 152 -5.83 10.13 6.18
CA ILE A 152 -5.93 11.24 5.23
C ILE A 152 -6.65 10.79 3.96
N THR A 153 -6.23 9.66 3.40
CA THR A 153 -6.80 9.14 2.16
C THR A 153 -8.28 8.80 2.32
N LEU A 154 -8.64 8.08 3.39
CA LEU A 154 -10.03 7.70 3.67
C LEU A 154 -10.90 8.90 3.97
N LEU A 155 -10.43 9.85 4.77
CA LEU A 155 -11.15 11.08 5.07
C LEU A 155 -11.37 11.93 3.82
N ALA A 156 -10.37 12.03 2.95
CA ALA A 156 -10.49 12.78 1.71
C ALA A 156 -11.55 12.18 0.77
N ILE A 157 -11.55 10.85 0.59
CA ILE A 157 -12.46 10.12 -0.30
C ILE A 157 -13.93 10.27 0.12
N GLN A 158 -14.24 10.41 1.41
CA GLN A 158 -15.61 10.63 1.90
C GLN A 158 -16.24 11.93 1.39
N HIS A 159 -15.44 12.83 0.86
CA HIS A 159 -15.91 14.11 0.34
C HIS A 159 -16.12 14.12 -1.17
N LEU A 160 -15.91 12.96 -1.85
CA LEU A 160 -16.20 12.82 -3.27
C LEU A 160 -17.63 13.23 -3.61
N GLY A 161 -17.78 13.91 -4.74
CA GLY A 161 -19.06 14.41 -5.22
C GLY A 161 -19.59 15.67 -4.51
N LYS A 162 -18.96 16.16 -3.44
CA LYS A 162 -19.34 17.40 -2.79
C LYS A 162 -19.00 18.62 -3.66
N PRO A 163 -19.87 19.62 -3.73
CA PRO A 163 -19.70 20.74 -4.64
C PRO A 163 -18.48 21.59 -4.29
N TYR A 164 -17.84 22.10 -5.34
CA TYR A 164 -16.86 23.18 -5.17
C TYR A 164 -17.56 24.50 -4.89
N VAL A 165 -17.19 25.16 -3.81
CA VAL A 165 -17.62 26.53 -3.49
C VAL A 165 -16.39 27.32 -3.05
N TRP A 166 -16.12 28.44 -3.71
CA TRP A 166 -15.01 29.31 -3.36
C TRP A 166 -15.08 29.77 -1.89
N GLY A 167 -14.00 29.61 -1.16
CA GLY A 167 -13.91 29.96 0.25
C GLY A 167 -14.50 28.91 1.21
N ALA A 168 -15.13 27.85 0.71
CA ALA A 168 -15.71 26.82 1.56
C ALA A 168 -14.65 25.90 2.19
N THR A 169 -14.89 25.55 3.47
CA THR A 169 -14.00 24.71 4.29
C THR A 169 -14.65 23.42 4.78
N GLY A 170 -15.78 23.04 4.19
CA GLY A 170 -16.50 21.82 4.55
C GLY A 170 -17.55 22.03 5.66
N PRO A 171 -18.24 20.95 6.07
CA PRO A 171 -18.20 19.60 5.52
C PRO A 171 -19.03 19.39 4.24
N ASN A 172 -19.91 20.34 3.84
CA ASN A 172 -20.87 20.15 2.76
C ASN A 172 -20.38 20.63 1.38
N ALA A 173 -19.40 21.51 1.36
CA ALA A 173 -18.77 22.07 0.16
C ALA A 173 -17.31 22.41 0.46
N PHE A 174 -16.47 22.49 -0.56
CA PHE A 174 -15.05 22.77 -0.41
C PHE A 174 -14.52 23.65 -1.55
N ASP A 175 -13.53 24.49 -1.26
CA ASP A 175 -12.54 24.86 -2.27
C ASP A 175 -11.30 23.95 -2.15
N CYS A 176 -10.33 24.13 -3.04
CA CYS A 176 -9.17 23.23 -3.11
C CYS A 176 -8.36 23.16 -1.80
N SER A 177 -8.02 24.30 -1.21
CA SER A 177 -7.26 24.38 0.04
C SER A 177 -8.12 24.09 1.28
N GLY A 178 -9.43 24.40 1.20
CA GLY A 178 -10.39 24.06 2.26
C GLY A 178 -10.56 22.56 2.44
N LEU A 179 -10.59 21.79 1.36
CA LEU A 179 -10.59 20.34 1.42
C LEU A 179 -9.33 19.81 2.13
N VAL A 180 -8.17 20.30 1.75
CA VAL A 180 -6.89 19.91 2.37
C VAL A 180 -6.90 20.25 3.87
N CYS A 181 -7.26 21.48 4.24
CA CYS A 181 -7.35 21.90 5.65
C CYS A 181 -8.29 20.99 6.44
N TYR A 182 -9.47 20.72 5.88
CA TYR A 182 -10.51 19.93 6.55
C TYR A 182 -10.04 18.50 6.83
N VAL A 183 -9.45 17.86 5.84
CA VAL A 183 -8.96 16.49 5.96
C VAL A 183 -7.84 16.38 6.99
N TYR A 184 -6.84 17.27 6.92
CA TYR A 184 -5.72 17.25 7.84
C TYR A 184 -6.09 17.62 9.27
N ALA A 185 -7.05 18.53 9.45
CA ALA A 185 -7.55 18.93 10.78
C ALA A 185 -8.19 17.74 11.52
N GLN A 186 -8.81 16.79 10.82
CA GLN A 186 -9.41 15.62 11.44
C GLN A 186 -8.39 14.65 12.05
N ILE A 187 -7.13 14.72 11.64
CA ILE A 187 -6.02 13.97 12.23
C ILE A 187 -5.14 14.84 13.15
N GLY A 188 -5.62 16.05 13.50
CA GLY A 188 -4.95 16.96 14.43
C GLY A 188 -3.87 17.82 13.79
N VAL A 189 -3.75 17.86 12.46
CA VAL A 189 -2.78 18.68 11.73
C VAL A 189 -3.46 19.94 11.20
N ASN A 190 -3.10 21.11 11.72
CA ASN A 190 -3.64 22.40 11.29
C ASN A 190 -2.78 23.00 10.18
N LEU A 191 -3.35 23.11 8.99
CA LEU A 191 -2.71 23.72 7.83
C LEU A 191 -3.21 25.16 7.60
N PRO A 192 -2.38 26.04 7.03
CA PRO A 192 -2.82 27.37 6.61
C PRO A 192 -3.99 27.28 5.62
N ARG A 193 -4.88 28.29 5.68
CA ARG A 193 -6.12 28.30 4.89
C ARG A 193 -5.90 28.37 3.38
N VAL A 194 -4.89 29.05 2.91
CA VAL A 194 -4.70 29.33 1.49
C VAL A 194 -3.52 28.56 0.92
N THR A 195 -3.61 28.18 -0.35
CA THR A 195 -2.60 27.36 -1.05
C THR A 195 -1.21 27.97 -0.99
N PHE A 196 -1.08 29.28 -1.16
CA PHE A 196 0.20 30.02 -1.13
C PHE A 196 0.90 29.95 0.24
N SER A 197 0.17 29.72 1.31
CA SER A 197 0.74 29.47 2.64
C SER A 197 0.92 27.97 2.91
N GLN A 198 0.01 27.12 2.42
CA GLN A 198 0.11 25.66 2.56
C GLN A 198 1.38 25.10 1.91
N VAL A 199 1.84 25.71 0.82
CA VAL A 199 3.06 25.28 0.12
C VAL A 199 4.33 25.37 0.97
N HIS A 200 4.30 26.08 2.09
CA HIS A 200 5.41 26.16 3.04
C HIS A 200 5.28 25.18 4.22
N SER A 201 4.22 24.36 4.26
CA SER A 201 4.01 23.38 5.31
C SER A 201 4.81 22.11 5.05
N GLY A 202 5.34 21.52 6.11
CA GLY A 202 6.07 20.24 6.05
C GLY A 202 7.36 20.29 5.24
N LYS A 203 7.79 19.11 4.78
CA LYS A 203 9.01 18.89 4.03
C LYS A 203 8.73 18.91 2.52
N ALA A 204 9.61 19.52 1.74
CA ALA A 204 9.56 19.43 0.27
C ALA A 204 9.88 18.00 -0.19
N VAL A 205 9.11 17.49 -1.14
CA VAL A 205 9.33 16.20 -1.80
C VAL A 205 9.36 16.38 -3.31
N SER A 206 10.14 15.55 -3.98
CA SER A 206 10.13 15.49 -5.45
C SER A 206 8.84 14.83 -5.95
N PRO A 207 8.30 15.19 -7.12
CA PRO A 207 7.16 14.49 -7.73
C PRO A 207 7.36 12.99 -7.90
N ASN A 208 8.60 12.53 -8.05
CA ASN A 208 8.94 11.10 -8.18
C ASN A 208 9.00 10.37 -6.81
N GLU A 209 8.97 11.11 -5.70
CA GLU A 209 9.02 10.58 -4.33
C GLU A 209 7.68 10.74 -3.60
N LEU A 210 6.63 11.10 -4.33
CA LEU A 210 5.29 11.25 -3.78
C LEU A 210 4.81 9.95 -3.12
N ALA A 211 4.36 10.08 -1.89
CA ALA A 211 3.68 9.05 -1.13
C ALA A 211 2.22 9.45 -0.85
N PRO A 212 1.30 8.50 -0.70
CA PRO A 212 -0.07 8.81 -0.32
C PRO A 212 -0.12 9.73 0.90
N GLY A 213 -1.04 10.69 0.89
CA GLY A 213 -1.13 11.74 1.91
C GLY A 213 -0.23 12.97 1.65
N ASP A 214 0.67 12.94 0.67
CA ASP A 214 1.40 14.15 0.28
C ASP A 214 0.47 15.18 -0.37
N ILE A 215 0.79 16.46 -0.20
CA ILE A 215 0.04 17.57 -0.80
C ILE A 215 0.73 17.98 -2.11
N VAL A 216 -0.02 18.03 -3.20
CA VAL A 216 0.49 18.40 -4.52
C VAL A 216 -0.10 19.75 -4.94
N PHE A 217 0.76 20.68 -5.32
CA PHE A 217 0.41 22.02 -5.77
C PHE A 217 0.58 22.15 -7.27
N PHE A 218 -0.32 22.94 -7.87
CA PHE A 218 -0.40 23.15 -9.31
C PHE A 218 -0.50 24.62 -9.65
N ARG A 219 -0.25 25.01 -10.92
CA ARG A 219 -0.47 26.36 -11.44
C ARG A 219 0.20 27.44 -10.58
N HIS A 220 1.52 27.28 -10.32
CA HIS A 220 2.26 28.21 -9.45
C HIS A 220 1.62 28.36 -8.05
N ASN A 221 1.19 27.26 -7.48
CA ASN A 221 0.53 27.14 -6.18
C ASN A 221 -0.88 27.76 -6.09
N ALA A 222 -1.53 28.02 -7.23
CA ALA A 222 -2.91 28.49 -7.25
C ALA A 222 -3.95 27.36 -7.03
N HIS A 223 -3.51 26.08 -7.06
CA HIS A 223 -4.37 24.94 -6.83
C HIS A 223 -3.63 23.86 -6.04
N VAL A 224 -4.39 23.04 -5.32
CA VAL A 224 -3.86 22.00 -4.44
C VAL A 224 -4.76 20.77 -4.41
N GLY A 225 -4.16 19.60 -4.19
CA GLY A 225 -4.84 18.34 -3.94
C GLY A 225 -4.02 17.42 -3.04
N ILE A 226 -4.62 16.34 -2.60
CA ILE A 226 -4.00 15.31 -1.77
C ILE A 226 -3.68 14.11 -2.65
N TYR A 227 -2.42 13.68 -2.66
CA TYR A 227 -1.98 12.51 -3.41
C TYR A 227 -2.48 11.24 -2.75
N LEU A 228 -3.09 10.36 -3.55
CA LEU A 228 -3.67 9.10 -3.09
C LEU A 228 -2.76 7.89 -3.35
N GLY A 229 -1.70 8.07 -4.14
CA GLY A 229 -0.89 6.99 -4.68
C GLY A 229 -1.21 6.70 -6.15
N GLY A 230 -0.38 5.91 -6.84
CA GLY A 230 -0.60 5.44 -8.21
C GLY A 230 -0.67 6.48 -9.30
N GLY A 231 -0.21 7.65 -9.02
CA GLY A 231 -0.39 8.76 -9.95
C GLY A 231 -1.78 9.40 -9.87
N TRP A 232 -2.51 9.22 -8.77
CA TRP A 232 -3.83 9.81 -8.56
C TRP A 232 -3.84 10.79 -7.38
N TYR A 233 -4.66 11.83 -7.48
CA TYR A 233 -4.88 12.80 -6.41
C TYR A 233 -6.35 13.19 -6.32
N ILE A 234 -6.79 13.55 -5.12
CA ILE A 234 -8.15 14.07 -4.85
C ILE A 234 -8.09 15.57 -4.66
N HIS A 235 -9.03 16.29 -5.24
CA HIS A 235 -9.10 17.75 -5.15
C HIS A 235 -10.53 18.27 -5.34
N ALA A 236 -10.76 19.52 -4.95
CA ALA A 236 -11.92 20.32 -5.34
C ALA A 236 -11.48 21.28 -6.47
N PRO A 237 -11.88 21.08 -7.74
CA PRO A 237 -11.23 21.69 -8.91
C PRO A 237 -11.53 23.20 -9.10
N HIS A 238 -12.79 23.56 -9.28
CA HIS A 238 -13.29 24.92 -9.58
C HIS A 238 -14.81 25.00 -9.46
N THR A 239 -15.33 26.23 -9.50
CA THR A 239 -16.79 26.49 -9.50
C THR A 239 -17.49 25.71 -10.62
N GLY A 240 -18.60 25.09 -10.29
CA GLY A 240 -19.39 24.23 -11.19
C GLY A 240 -18.93 22.78 -11.26
N ASP A 241 -17.89 22.42 -10.53
CA ASP A 241 -17.38 21.04 -10.40
C ASP A 241 -17.54 20.54 -8.96
N VAL A 242 -17.16 19.28 -8.74
CA VAL A 242 -17.25 18.60 -7.45
C VAL A 242 -15.88 18.07 -7.01
N VAL A 243 -15.75 17.71 -5.76
CA VAL A 243 -14.58 16.96 -5.26
C VAL A 243 -14.49 15.67 -6.05
N LYS A 244 -13.32 15.42 -6.64
CA LYS A 244 -13.08 14.27 -7.50
C LYS A 244 -11.63 13.78 -7.45
N ILE A 245 -11.41 12.58 -7.93
CA ILE A 245 -10.09 12.00 -8.15
C ILE A 245 -9.67 12.27 -9.59
N SER A 246 -8.44 12.70 -9.78
CA SER A 246 -7.85 13.00 -11.09
C SER A 246 -6.44 12.39 -11.22
N PRO A 247 -6.02 12.01 -12.45
CA PRO A 247 -4.68 11.50 -12.66
C PRO A 247 -3.64 12.62 -12.65
N LEU A 248 -2.44 12.33 -12.13
CA LEU A 248 -1.27 13.19 -12.29
C LEU A 248 -0.62 13.04 -13.68
N SER A 249 -0.88 11.91 -14.36
CA SER A 249 -0.38 11.67 -15.70
C SER A 249 -0.86 12.77 -16.67
N GLY A 250 0.07 13.33 -17.44
CA GLY A 250 -0.24 14.45 -18.32
C GLY A 250 -0.27 15.84 -17.66
N ARG A 251 -0.04 15.94 -16.34
CA ARG A 251 0.09 17.23 -15.65
C ARG A 251 1.53 17.75 -15.75
N SER A 252 1.70 18.84 -16.48
CA SER A 252 2.98 19.56 -16.59
C SER A 252 3.08 20.78 -15.67
N ASP A 253 2.01 21.10 -14.92
CA ASP A 253 1.86 22.28 -14.11
C ASP A 253 2.03 22.02 -12.59
N ILE A 254 2.63 20.90 -12.21
CA ILE A 254 3.01 20.64 -10.82
C ILE A 254 4.08 21.65 -10.40
N SER A 255 3.78 22.44 -9.38
CA SER A 255 4.66 23.51 -8.91
C SER A 255 5.41 23.18 -7.62
N ALA A 256 4.84 22.37 -6.77
CA ALA A 256 5.47 21.88 -5.55
C ALA A 256 4.77 20.63 -5.01
N CYS A 257 5.48 19.86 -4.19
CA CYS A 257 4.91 18.76 -3.40
C CYS A 257 5.41 18.86 -1.95
N ARG A 258 4.54 18.55 -1.00
CA ARG A 258 4.83 18.64 0.43
C ARG A 258 4.38 17.41 1.20
N ARG A 259 5.27 16.91 2.06
CA ARG A 259 4.96 15.91 3.07
C ARG A 259 4.82 16.59 4.41
N VAL A 260 3.65 16.49 5.02
CA VAL A 260 3.31 17.19 6.27
C VAL A 260 3.42 16.27 7.49
N LEU A 261 3.42 14.97 7.25
CA LEU A 261 3.56 13.90 8.27
C LEU A 261 4.96 13.35 8.33
#